data_2f4b4f0dce4b696f03b9243415f6b987
#
_entry.id   2f4b4f0dce4b696f03b9243415f6b987
#
_cell.length_a   1.000
_cell.length_b   1.000
_cell.length_c   1.000
_cell.angle_alpha   90.00
_cell.angle_beta   90.00
_cell.angle_gamma   90.00
#
_symmetry.space_group_name_H-M   'P 1'
#
loop_
_entity.id
_entity.type
_entity.pdbx_description
1 polymer ?
#
loop_
_entity_poly.entity_id
_entity_poly.type
_entity_poly.pdbx_seq_one_letter_code
_entity_poly.pdbx_strand_id
1 'polypeptide(L)'
;MEKKRIYLADDEKPIRDLIQLFLAAEGFEVQTFPDGDQLYAAFDKNPSDMVILDIMMPGTDGLVLCREIRKRSNALIVIVSARDSETDRIAGITLGSDDYLTKPFSPIELVTRVNALFRRMELDLGSYKGEIYLFGNIKIDVNKRDFSVNGKTLDITPTEFALMVYLLEKKEQAVSREELLKHVWKFDFDADTRATDDVIKRLRKKLAAAEATVKIQSVWGYGFRLELGDTHEEYKK
;
A
#
# COMPACT_ATOMS: atom_id res chain seq x y z
N MET A 1 -12.81 16.30 -13.43
CA MET A 1 -11.72 15.48 -12.85
C MET A 1 -11.46 14.33 -13.81
N GLU A 2 -10.21 14.00 -14.06
CA GLU A 2 -9.84 12.85 -14.87
C GLU A 2 -10.27 11.56 -14.16
N LYS A 3 -10.88 10.61 -14.90
CA LYS A 3 -11.33 9.35 -14.30
C LYS A 3 -10.13 8.51 -13.88
N LYS A 4 -10.17 7.94 -12.70
CA LYS A 4 -9.15 6.99 -12.24
C LYS A 4 -9.20 5.73 -13.09
N ARG A 5 -8.04 5.30 -13.57
CA ARG A 5 -7.90 4.11 -14.42
C ARG A 5 -7.47 2.90 -13.61
N ILE A 6 -8.18 1.80 -13.79
CA ILE A 6 -7.93 0.51 -13.14
C ILE A 6 -7.68 -0.55 -14.19
N TYR A 7 -6.59 -1.30 -14.05
CA TYR A 7 -6.33 -2.51 -14.83
C TYR A 7 -6.63 -3.74 -13.97
N LEU A 8 -7.38 -4.68 -14.54
CA LEU A 8 -7.82 -5.90 -13.88
C LEU A 8 -7.38 -7.12 -14.67
N ALA A 9 -6.59 -8.01 -14.09
CA ALA A 9 -6.28 -9.32 -14.65
C ALA A 9 -6.85 -10.43 -13.78
N ASP A 10 -7.59 -11.34 -14.43
CA ASP A 10 -8.18 -12.55 -13.86
C ASP A 10 -8.49 -13.48 -15.04
N ASP A 11 -8.23 -14.77 -14.98
CA ASP A 11 -8.48 -15.68 -16.09
C ASP A 11 -9.96 -16.02 -16.27
N GLU A 12 -10.77 -15.89 -15.22
CA GLU A 12 -12.19 -16.15 -15.21
C GLU A 12 -13.00 -14.98 -15.78
N LYS A 13 -13.42 -15.07 -17.04
CA LYS A 13 -14.20 -14.01 -17.71
C LYS A 13 -15.43 -13.54 -16.91
N PRO A 14 -16.26 -14.43 -16.31
CA PRO A 14 -17.41 -13.98 -15.51
C PRO A 14 -17.02 -13.11 -14.32
N ILE A 15 -15.88 -13.40 -13.67
CA ILE A 15 -15.34 -12.61 -12.55
C ILE A 15 -14.89 -11.25 -13.05
N ARG A 16 -14.14 -11.21 -14.17
CA ARG A 16 -13.71 -9.93 -14.77
C ARG A 16 -14.88 -9.04 -15.12
N ASP A 17 -15.90 -9.60 -15.81
CA ASP A 17 -17.08 -8.86 -16.26
C ASP A 17 -17.85 -8.30 -15.04
N LEU A 18 -17.99 -9.09 -13.98
CA LEU A 18 -18.65 -8.68 -12.75
C LEU A 18 -17.90 -7.54 -12.04
N ILE A 19 -16.61 -7.68 -11.83
CA ILE A 19 -15.77 -6.66 -11.19
C ILE A 19 -15.78 -5.38 -12.03
N GLN A 20 -15.62 -5.49 -13.34
CA GLN A 20 -15.66 -4.34 -14.26
C GLN A 20 -16.98 -3.59 -14.14
N LEU A 21 -18.12 -4.30 -14.12
CA LEU A 21 -19.44 -3.68 -14.00
C LEU A 21 -19.55 -2.84 -12.71
N PHE A 22 -19.16 -3.41 -11.57
CA PHE A 22 -19.27 -2.74 -10.28
C PHE A 22 -18.32 -1.54 -10.17
N LEU A 23 -17.07 -1.68 -10.62
CA LEU A 23 -16.12 -0.57 -10.59
C LEU A 23 -16.48 0.54 -11.58
N ALA A 24 -16.99 0.20 -12.76
CA ALA A 24 -17.46 1.19 -13.73
C ALA A 24 -18.68 1.97 -13.23
N ALA A 25 -19.57 1.33 -12.47
CA ALA A 25 -20.72 1.99 -11.82
C ALA A 25 -20.27 3.05 -10.81
N GLU A 26 -19.11 2.89 -10.18
CA GLU A 26 -18.49 3.87 -9.28
C GLU A 26 -17.73 4.99 -10.04
N GLY A 27 -17.72 4.94 -11.37
CA GLY A 27 -17.12 5.98 -12.20
C GLY A 27 -15.66 5.74 -12.60
N PHE A 28 -15.08 4.58 -12.28
CA PHE A 28 -13.73 4.21 -12.70
C PHE A 28 -13.66 3.85 -14.19
N GLU A 29 -12.52 4.12 -14.82
CA GLU A 29 -12.20 3.60 -16.14
C GLU A 29 -11.50 2.24 -15.97
N VAL A 30 -12.20 1.14 -16.32
CA VAL A 30 -11.70 -0.21 -16.05
C VAL A 30 -11.36 -0.92 -17.36
N GLN A 31 -10.13 -1.36 -17.49
CA GLN A 31 -9.68 -2.22 -18.57
C GLN A 31 -9.34 -3.61 -18.00
N THR A 32 -9.86 -4.66 -18.65
CA THR A 32 -9.72 -6.05 -18.19
C THR A 32 -8.82 -6.86 -19.11
N PHE A 33 -8.09 -7.82 -18.53
CA PHE A 33 -7.14 -8.68 -19.22
C PHE A 33 -7.34 -10.14 -18.80
N PRO A 34 -7.24 -11.10 -19.72
CA PRO A 34 -7.42 -12.52 -19.41
C PRO A 34 -6.19 -13.13 -18.71
N ASP A 35 -5.06 -12.44 -18.73
CA ASP A 35 -3.80 -12.90 -18.16
C ASP A 35 -2.91 -11.71 -17.75
N GLY A 36 -1.90 -12.03 -16.96
CA GLY A 36 -0.99 -11.02 -16.42
C GLY A 36 -0.03 -10.44 -17.46
N ASP A 37 0.34 -11.20 -18.47
CA ASP A 37 1.30 -10.74 -19.50
C ASP A 37 0.69 -9.63 -20.36
N GLN A 38 -0.59 -9.77 -20.72
CA GLN A 38 -1.31 -8.73 -21.45
C GLN A 38 -1.52 -7.48 -20.59
N LEU A 39 -1.87 -7.65 -19.32
CA LEU A 39 -1.96 -6.53 -18.38
C LEU A 39 -0.62 -5.80 -18.28
N TYR A 40 0.47 -6.53 -18.07
CA TYR A 40 1.79 -5.93 -17.91
C TYR A 40 2.23 -5.17 -19.16
N ALA A 41 1.99 -5.74 -20.36
CA ALA A 41 2.28 -5.06 -21.62
C ALA A 41 1.47 -3.77 -21.81
N ALA A 42 0.22 -3.74 -21.33
CA ALA A 42 -0.61 -2.54 -21.34
C ALA A 42 -0.10 -1.51 -20.32
N PHE A 43 0.24 -1.97 -19.10
CA PHE A 43 0.76 -1.12 -18.04
C PHE A 43 2.10 -0.47 -18.40
N ASP A 44 3.00 -1.20 -19.05
CA ASP A 44 4.31 -0.69 -19.50
C ASP A 44 4.17 0.44 -20.53
N LYS A 45 3.14 0.37 -21.39
CA LYS A 45 2.84 1.41 -22.38
C LYS A 45 2.10 2.60 -21.82
N ASN A 46 1.14 2.37 -20.93
CA ASN A 46 0.28 3.39 -20.35
C ASN A 46 -0.12 2.97 -18.92
N PRO A 47 0.64 3.38 -17.89
CA PRO A 47 0.36 3.00 -16.52
C PRO A 47 -1.04 3.42 -16.05
N SER A 48 -1.69 2.53 -15.29
CA SER A 48 -2.95 2.83 -14.59
C SER A 48 -2.69 3.35 -13.18
N ASP A 49 -3.72 3.98 -12.58
CA ASP A 49 -3.66 4.42 -11.17
C ASP A 49 -3.70 3.24 -10.20
N MET A 50 -4.36 2.14 -10.60
CA MET A 50 -4.47 0.91 -9.82
C MET A 50 -4.42 -0.32 -10.70
N VAL A 51 -3.87 -1.39 -10.13
CA VAL A 51 -3.86 -2.72 -10.74
C VAL A 51 -4.53 -3.71 -9.77
N ILE A 52 -5.46 -4.52 -10.27
CA ILE A 52 -6.07 -5.64 -9.55
C ILE A 52 -5.59 -6.92 -10.22
N LEU A 53 -4.95 -7.80 -9.45
CA LEU A 53 -4.29 -9.02 -9.96
C LEU A 53 -4.83 -10.27 -9.27
N ASP A 54 -5.29 -11.23 -10.05
CA ASP A 54 -5.34 -12.60 -9.55
C ASP A 54 -3.92 -13.19 -9.50
N ILE A 55 -3.64 -14.00 -8.50
CA ILE A 55 -2.37 -14.75 -8.43
C ILE A 55 -2.38 -15.92 -9.40
N MET A 56 -3.50 -16.63 -9.48
CA MET A 56 -3.60 -17.91 -10.17
C MET A 56 -4.11 -17.71 -11.60
N MET A 57 -3.28 -17.11 -12.44
CA MET A 57 -3.58 -16.93 -13.86
C MET A 57 -2.61 -17.71 -14.75
N PRO A 58 -2.99 -18.07 -16.00
CA PRO A 58 -2.06 -18.53 -17.00
C PRO A 58 -0.96 -17.50 -17.29
N GLY A 59 0.24 -17.97 -17.64
CA GLY A 59 1.38 -17.11 -17.93
C GLY A 59 2.14 -16.68 -16.67
N THR A 60 2.45 -15.41 -16.55
CA THR A 60 3.22 -14.89 -15.41
C THR A 60 2.37 -14.81 -14.15
N ASP A 61 2.83 -15.44 -13.06
CA ASP A 61 2.19 -15.42 -11.73
C ASP A 61 1.94 -13.99 -11.24
N GLY A 62 0.75 -13.73 -10.66
CA GLY A 62 0.36 -12.39 -10.20
C GLY A 62 1.27 -11.80 -9.13
N LEU A 63 1.93 -12.60 -8.30
CA LEU A 63 2.92 -12.13 -7.33
C LEU A 63 4.20 -11.64 -8.00
N VAL A 64 4.62 -12.31 -9.08
CA VAL A 64 5.76 -11.86 -9.89
C VAL A 64 5.43 -10.52 -10.54
N LEU A 65 4.24 -10.40 -11.12
CA LEU A 65 3.77 -9.15 -11.73
C LEU A 65 3.67 -8.00 -10.72
N CYS A 66 3.12 -8.27 -9.54
CA CYS A 66 3.07 -7.31 -8.44
C CYS A 66 4.46 -6.72 -8.15
N ARG A 67 5.46 -7.60 -8.02
CA ARG A 67 6.86 -7.18 -7.78
C ARG A 67 7.43 -6.37 -8.95
N GLU A 68 7.19 -6.79 -10.21
CA GLU A 68 7.72 -6.09 -11.38
C GLU A 68 7.07 -4.72 -11.59
N ILE A 69 5.76 -4.61 -11.39
CA ILE A 69 5.05 -3.32 -11.41
C ILE A 69 5.59 -2.41 -10.30
N ARG A 70 5.77 -2.93 -9.09
CA ARG A 70 6.24 -2.15 -7.94
C ARG A 70 7.67 -1.62 -8.10
N LYS A 71 8.53 -2.29 -8.87
CA LYS A 71 9.88 -1.77 -9.19
C LYS A 71 9.86 -0.48 -10.02
N ARG A 72 8.76 -0.22 -10.74
CA ARG A 72 8.67 0.85 -11.75
C ARG A 72 7.59 1.88 -11.44
N SER A 73 6.66 1.57 -10.53
CA SER A 73 5.50 2.41 -10.28
C SER A 73 5.00 2.30 -8.85
N ASN A 74 4.46 3.42 -8.36
CA ASN A 74 3.72 3.52 -7.10
C ASN A 74 2.21 3.40 -7.31
N ALA A 75 1.73 2.89 -8.46
CA ALA A 75 0.33 2.57 -8.66
C ALA A 75 -0.18 1.66 -7.53
N LEU A 76 -1.43 1.83 -7.14
CA LEU A 76 -2.05 0.95 -6.14
C LEU A 76 -2.14 -0.48 -6.69
N ILE A 77 -1.84 -1.47 -5.87
CA ILE A 77 -1.93 -2.88 -6.26
C ILE A 77 -2.81 -3.63 -5.26
N VAL A 78 -3.90 -4.20 -5.75
CA VAL A 78 -4.78 -5.11 -5.00
C VAL A 78 -4.61 -6.51 -5.55
N ILE A 79 -4.30 -7.46 -4.69
CA ILE A 79 -4.28 -8.89 -5.04
C ILE A 79 -5.63 -9.49 -4.71
N VAL A 80 -6.17 -10.28 -5.64
CA VAL A 80 -7.39 -11.08 -5.46
C VAL A 80 -7.03 -12.53 -5.73
N SER A 81 -7.26 -13.46 -4.80
CA SER A 81 -6.85 -14.84 -4.99
C SER A 81 -7.68 -15.84 -4.21
N ALA A 82 -7.79 -17.08 -4.75
CA ALA A 82 -8.32 -18.23 -4.02
C ALA A 82 -7.33 -18.77 -2.95
N ARG A 83 -6.08 -18.33 -2.96
CA ARG A 83 -5.11 -18.66 -1.92
C ARG A 83 -5.43 -17.87 -0.67
N ASP A 84 -5.86 -18.57 0.37
CA ASP A 84 -6.26 -18.02 1.66
C ASP A 84 -5.20 -18.25 2.76
N SER A 85 -4.11 -18.95 2.43
CA SER A 85 -3.07 -19.21 3.41
C SER A 85 -2.43 -17.92 3.89
N GLU A 86 -2.10 -17.87 5.17
CA GLU A 86 -1.38 -16.75 5.77
C GLU A 86 -0.07 -16.46 5.02
N THR A 87 0.61 -17.53 4.57
CA THR A 87 1.87 -17.42 3.83
C THR A 87 1.70 -16.72 2.48
N ASP A 88 0.63 -17.03 1.74
CA ASP A 88 0.35 -16.40 0.44
C ASP A 88 0.00 -14.92 0.59
N ARG A 89 -0.79 -14.58 1.61
CA ARG A 89 -1.13 -13.18 1.93
C ARG A 89 0.10 -12.37 2.32
N ILE A 90 0.93 -12.92 3.21
CA ILE A 90 2.22 -12.32 3.60
C ILE A 90 3.11 -12.13 2.36
N ALA A 91 3.17 -13.11 1.46
CA ALA A 91 3.94 -13.01 0.23
C ALA A 91 3.42 -11.86 -0.66
N GLY A 92 2.11 -11.75 -0.90
CA GLY A 92 1.51 -10.68 -1.69
C GLY A 92 1.85 -9.30 -1.14
N ILE A 93 1.61 -9.09 0.14
CA ILE A 93 1.88 -7.81 0.81
C ILE A 93 3.39 -7.51 0.87
N THR A 94 4.22 -8.52 1.14
CA THR A 94 5.69 -8.36 1.16
C THR A 94 6.25 -7.97 -0.22
N LEU A 95 5.62 -8.43 -1.29
CA LEU A 95 6.03 -8.11 -2.67
C LEU A 95 5.54 -6.73 -3.14
N GLY A 96 4.71 -6.05 -2.36
CA GLY A 96 4.36 -4.65 -2.63
C GLY A 96 2.89 -4.38 -2.91
N SER A 97 1.96 -5.34 -2.71
CA SER A 97 0.54 -5.03 -2.79
C SER A 97 0.11 -4.07 -1.67
N ASP A 98 -0.89 -3.27 -1.94
CA ASP A 98 -1.50 -2.34 -0.98
C ASP A 98 -2.67 -2.98 -0.24
N ASP A 99 -3.29 -4.01 -0.83
CA ASP A 99 -4.34 -4.83 -0.20
C ASP A 99 -4.37 -6.24 -0.79
N TYR A 100 -5.00 -7.16 -0.07
CA TYR A 100 -5.17 -8.55 -0.46
C TYR A 100 -6.59 -9.03 -0.12
N LEU A 101 -7.30 -9.55 -1.10
CA LEU A 101 -8.67 -10.02 -0.97
C LEU A 101 -8.77 -11.50 -1.36
N THR A 102 -9.32 -12.33 -0.46
CA THR A 102 -9.49 -13.77 -0.72
C THR A 102 -10.79 -14.06 -1.46
N LYS A 103 -10.75 -14.94 -2.46
CA LYS A 103 -11.94 -15.52 -3.11
C LYS A 103 -12.54 -16.63 -2.22
N PRO A 104 -13.89 -16.74 -2.08
CA PRO A 104 -14.89 -15.87 -2.66
C PRO A 104 -15.06 -14.55 -1.91
N PHE A 105 -15.27 -13.46 -2.62
CA PHE A 105 -15.51 -12.13 -2.06
C PHE A 105 -16.79 -11.52 -2.65
N SER A 106 -17.35 -10.54 -1.95
CA SER A 106 -18.45 -9.74 -2.49
C SER A 106 -17.89 -8.65 -3.43
N PRO A 107 -18.45 -8.43 -4.64
CA PRO A 107 -18.07 -7.30 -5.48
C PRO A 107 -18.14 -5.95 -4.74
N ILE A 108 -19.11 -5.78 -3.84
CA ILE A 108 -19.25 -4.59 -3.00
C ILE A 108 -18.05 -4.44 -2.05
N GLU A 109 -17.53 -5.55 -1.52
CA GLU A 109 -16.34 -5.52 -0.67
C GLU A 109 -15.12 -5.02 -1.46
N LEU A 110 -14.88 -5.55 -2.66
CA LEU A 110 -13.79 -5.10 -3.51
C LEU A 110 -13.92 -3.61 -3.85
N VAL A 111 -15.11 -3.15 -4.24
CA VAL A 111 -15.39 -1.73 -4.53
C VAL A 111 -15.11 -0.86 -3.31
N THR A 112 -15.56 -1.28 -2.13
CA THR A 112 -15.33 -0.56 -0.87
C THR A 112 -13.83 -0.41 -0.60
N ARG A 113 -13.03 -1.47 -0.81
CA ARG A 113 -11.57 -1.47 -0.66
C ARG A 113 -10.89 -0.55 -1.68
N VAL A 114 -11.30 -0.64 -2.95
CA VAL A 114 -10.79 0.22 -4.03
C VAL A 114 -11.05 1.70 -3.73
N ASN A 115 -12.29 2.03 -3.35
CA ASN A 115 -12.65 3.39 -2.95
C ASN A 115 -11.84 3.88 -1.73
N ALA A 116 -11.62 3.01 -0.74
CA ALA A 116 -10.81 3.34 0.44
C ALA A 116 -9.34 3.63 0.07
N LEU A 117 -8.77 2.85 -0.86
CA LEU A 117 -7.40 3.05 -1.35
C LEU A 117 -7.26 4.38 -2.11
N PHE A 118 -8.18 4.68 -3.04
CA PHE A 118 -8.16 5.96 -3.77
C PHE A 118 -8.41 7.15 -2.85
N ARG A 119 -9.40 7.05 -1.94
CA ARG A 119 -9.67 8.09 -0.95
C ARG A 119 -8.45 8.40 -0.09
N ARG A 120 -7.66 7.39 0.28
CA ARG A 120 -6.39 7.57 1.00
C ARG A 120 -5.44 8.45 0.21
N MET A 121 -5.33 8.23 -1.10
CA MET A 121 -4.53 9.09 -1.97
C MET A 121 -5.04 10.54 -2.02
N GLU A 122 -6.34 10.78 -1.82
CA GLU A 122 -6.96 12.10 -1.94
C GLU A 122 -7.08 12.84 -0.60
N LEU A 123 -7.41 12.12 0.48
CA LEU A 123 -7.64 12.71 1.81
C LEU A 123 -6.34 13.13 2.51
N ASP A 124 -5.22 12.49 2.20
CA ASP A 124 -3.93 12.90 2.75
C ASP A 124 -3.53 14.31 2.31
N LEU A 125 -4.12 14.83 1.21
CA LEU A 125 -3.90 16.21 0.75
C LEU A 125 -4.85 17.23 1.42
N GLY A 126 -6.00 16.80 1.93
CA GLY A 126 -7.04 17.71 2.46
C GLY A 126 -6.84 18.13 3.91
N SER A 127 -6.45 17.19 4.75
CA SER A 127 -6.26 17.40 6.21
C SER A 127 -4.89 17.98 6.55
N TYR A 128 -3.88 17.75 5.69
CA TYR A 128 -2.47 18.09 5.92
C TYR A 128 -1.94 19.18 4.97
N LYS A 129 -2.83 20.04 4.44
CA LYS A 129 -2.42 21.11 3.51
C LYS A 129 -1.34 22.00 4.14
N GLY A 130 -0.17 21.98 3.54
CA GLY A 130 0.94 22.85 3.91
C GLY A 130 1.91 22.22 4.91
N GLU A 131 1.72 20.99 5.36
CA GLU A 131 2.55 20.41 6.41
C GLU A 131 3.81 19.75 5.87
N ILE A 132 4.92 20.16 6.46
CA ILE A 132 6.22 19.50 6.30
C ILE A 132 6.58 18.93 7.65
N TYR A 133 6.71 17.61 7.72
CA TYR A 133 7.18 16.91 8.90
C TYR A 133 8.68 16.72 8.84
N LEU A 134 9.35 17.08 9.94
CA LEU A 134 10.76 16.83 10.17
C LEU A 134 10.92 16.02 11.45
N PHE A 135 11.60 14.89 11.37
CA PHE A 135 11.89 14.04 12.53
C PHE A 135 13.18 13.24 12.29
N GLY A 136 14.20 13.46 13.13
CA GLY A 136 15.54 12.95 12.86
C GLY A 136 16.06 13.47 11.52
N ASN A 137 16.53 12.58 10.67
CA ASN A 137 17.01 12.88 9.32
C ASN A 137 15.96 12.64 8.22
N ILE A 138 14.69 12.43 8.59
CA ILE A 138 13.60 12.31 7.63
C ILE A 138 12.87 13.63 7.45
N LYS A 139 12.42 13.85 6.21
CA LYS A 139 11.53 14.94 5.84
C LYS A 139 10.39 14.40 4.98
N ILE A 140 9.16 14.74 5.34
CA ILE A 140 7.97 14.46 4.54
C ILE A 140 7.30 15.79 4.17
N ASP A 141 7.19 16.04 2.87
CA ASP A 141 6.38 17.13 2.32
C ASP A 141 5.08 16.53 1.81
N VAL A 142 4.00 16.71 2.57
CA VAL A 142 2.71 16.09 2.27
C VAL A 142 2.12 16.60 0.96
N ASN A 143 2.28 17.90 0.68
CA ASN A 143 1.75 18.47 -0.56
C ASN A 143 2.42 17.92 -1.82
N LYS A 144 3.74 17.73 -1.74
CA LYS A 144 4.53 17.19 -2.85
C LYS A 144 4.55 15.68 -2.90
N ARG A 145 4.00 15.01 -1.85
CA ARG A 145 4.15 13.56 -1.63
C ARG A 145 5.62 13.12 -1.69
N ASP A 146 6.51 13.95 -1.18
CA ASP A 146 7.92 13.67 -1.12
C ASP A 146 8.30 13.17 0.26
N PHE A 147 8.94 12.01 0.30
CA PHE A 147 9.55 11.47 1.49
C PHE A 147 11.06 11.36 1.26
N SER A 148 11.82 12.03 2.06
CA SER A 148 13.28 12.03 1.93
C SER A 148 13.97 11.67 3.24
N VAL A 149 15.12 11.01 3.11
CA VAL A 149 16.04 10.68 4.20
C VAL A 149 17.40 11.25 3.83
N ASN A 150 18.04 12.03 4.71
CA ASN A 150 19.28 12.73 4.42
C ASN A 150 19.21 13.60 3.13
N GLY A 151 18.04 14.16 2.82
CA GLY A 151 17.80 14.95 1.61
C GLY A 151 17.68 14.15 0.30
N LYS A 152 17.73 12.82 0.36
CA LYS A 152 17.51 11.94 -0.80
C LYS A 152 16.10 11.38 -0.75
N THR A 153 15.36 11.51 -1.84
CA THR A 153 14.00 10.97 -1.95
C THR A 153 14.01 9.46 -1.77
N LEU A 154 13.12 8.97 -0.89
CA LEU A 154 12.89 7.55 -0.63
C LEU A 154 11.63 7.11 -1.37
N ASP A 155 11.77 6.09 -2.20
CA ASP A 155 10.63 5.52 -2.93
C ASP A 155 9.76 4.66 -2.02
N ILE A 156 8.54 5.16 -1.73
CA ILE A 156 7.55 4.50 -0.88
C ILE A 156 6.19 4.47 -1.55
N THR A 157 5.40 3.43 -1.23
CA THR A 157 4.05 3.31 -1.77
C THR A 157 3.09 4.32 -1.11
N PRO A 158 1.92 4.60 -1.73
CA PRO A 158 0.91 5.46 -1.11
C PRO A 158 0.51 5.01 0.29
N THR A 159 0.39 3.69 0.52
CA THR A 159 0.06 3.12 1.83
C THR A 159 1.17 3.33 2.85
N GLU A 160 2.43 3.13 2.44
CA GLU A 160 3.60 3.40 3.28
C GLU A 160 3.72 4.88 3.63
N PHE A 161 3.43 5.76 2.66
CA PHE A 161 3.42 7.21 2.87
C PHE A 161 2.38 7.62 3.92
N ALA A 162 1.11 7.19 3.73
CA ALA A 162 0.03 7.49 4.66
C ALA A 162 0.34 7.00 6.09
N LEU A 163 0.91 5.79 6.19
CA LEU A 163 1.28 5.21 7.49
C LEU A 163 2.39 6.02 8.17
N MET A 164 3.41 6.46 7.41
CA MET A 164 4.48 7.29 7.95
C MET A 164 3.99 8.66 8.40
N VAL A 165 3.12 9.32 7.62
CA VAL A 165 2.50 10.60 8.01
C VAL A 165 1.75 10.44 9.33
N TYR A 166 0.92 9.41 9.43
CA TYR A 166 0.14 9.17 10.65
C TYR A 166 1.03 8.88 11.89
N LEU A 167 2.06 8.06 11.73
CA LEU A 167 3.02 7.81 12.81
C LEU A 167 3.79 9.06 13.22
N LEU A 168 4.08 9.97 12.28
CA LEU A 168 4.73 11.25 12.57
C LEU A 168 3.84 12.22 13.33
N GLU A 169 2.55 12.24 13.06
CA GLU A 169 1.59 13.02 13.88
C GLU A 169 1.54 12.54 15.32
N LYS A 170 1.63 11.23 15.49
CA LYS A 170 1.62 10.54 16.79
C LYS A 170 3.01 10.25 17.32
N LYS A 171 4.04 10.97 16.83
CA LYS A 171 5.44 10.69 17.20
C LYS A 171 5.59 10.51 18.71
N GLU A 172 6.40 9.51 19.08
CA GLU A 172 6.65 9.11 20.48
C GLU A 172 5.45 8.50 21.22
N GLN A 173 4.24 8.52 20.63
CA GLN A 173 3.07 7.83 21.15
C GLN A 173 2.94 6.44 20.53
N ALA A 174 2.46 5.50 21.33
CA ALA A 174 2.10 4.18 20.83
C ALA A 174 0.76 4.24 20.10
N VAL A 175 0.72 3.75 18.88
CA VAL A 175 -0.48 3.65 18.04
C VAL A 175 -0.87 2.18 17.92
N SER A 176 -2.13 1.86 18.19
CA SER A 176 -2.60 0.48 18.10
C SER A 176 -2.70 0.01 16.64
N ARG A 177 -2.68 -1.31 16.42
CA ARG A 177 -2.91 -1.89 15.09
C ARG A 177 -4.29 -1.53 14.54
N GLU A 178 -5.30 -1.56 15.37
CA GLU A 178 -6.68 -1.19 15.03
C GLU A 178 -6.78 0.29 14.64
N GLU A 179 -6.11 1.17 15.39
CA GLU A 179 -6.05 2.59 15.07
C GLU A 179 -5.36 2.84 13.73
N LEU A 180 -4.26 2.15 13.44
CA LEU A 180 -3.60 2.21 12.12
C LEU A 180 -4.52 1.70 11.01
N LEU A 181 -5.18 0.56 11.19
CA LEU A 181 -6.15 0.03 10.21
C LEU A 181 -7.26 1.04 9.96
N LYS A 182 -7.84 1.59 11.00
CA LYS A 182 -8.92 2.57 10.86
C LYS A 182 -8.48 3.85 10.14
N HIS A 183 -7.29 4.38 10.46
CA HIS A 183 -6.82 5.63 9.87
C HIS A 183 -6.19 5.45 8.50
N VAL A 184 -5.35 4.44 8.32
CA VAL A 184 -4.63 4.21 7.07
C VAL A 184 -5.48 3.43 6.07
N TRP A 185 -6.20 2.39 6.48
CA TRP A 185 -7.05 1.61 5.58
C TRP A 185 -8.52 2.03 5.58
N LYS A 186 -8.94 2.86 6.57
CA LYS A 186 -10.34 3.32 6.73
C LYS A 186 -11.35 2.17 6.78
N PHE A 187 -10.96 1.04 7.34
CA PHE A 187 -11.85 -0.08 7.60
C PHE A 187 -12.54 0.07 8.95
N ASP A 188 -13.88 -0.05 8.95
CA ASP A 188 -14.72 0.02 10.15
C ASP A 188 -15.11 -1.37 10.69
N PHE A 189 -14.56 -2.47 10.14
CA PHE A 189 -14.85 -3.84 10.58
C PHE A 189 -13.56 -4.59 10.91
N ASP A 190 -13.70 -5.75 11.56
CA ASP A 190 -12.59 -6.66 11.94
C ASP A 190 -11.76 -7.11 10.74
N ALA A 191 -11.04 -6.16 10.15
CA ALA A 191 -10.05 -6.44 9.15
C ALA A 191 -8.82 -7.04 9.84
N ASP A 192 -8.20 -8.02 9.18
CA ASP A 192 -7.00 -8.66 9.69
C ASP A 192 -5.89 -7.63 9.96
N THR A 193 -5.54 -7.46 11.23
CA THR A 193 -4.54 -6.50 11.70
C THR A 193 -3.13 -6.75 11.14
N ARG A 194 -2.90 -7.92 10.52
CA ARG A 194 -1.61 -8.32 9.95
C ARG A 194 -1.16 -7.48 8.77
N ALA A 195 -2.10 -6.88 8.03
CA ALA A 195 -1.76 -5.96 6.94
C ALA A 195 -0.87 -4.79 7.42
N THR A 196 -1.08 -4.33 8.65
CA THR A 196 -0.22 -3.28 9.25
C THR A 196 1.18 -3.76 9.52
N ASP A 197 1.35 -4.98 10.05
CA ASP A 197 2.66 -5.55 10.38
C ASP A 197 3.54 -5.70 9.14
N ASP A 198 2.96 -6.09 8.00
CA ASP A 198 3.70 -6.28 6.76
C ASP A 198 4.13 -4.94 6.12
N VAL A 199 3.27 -3.93 6.13
CA VAL A 199 3.64 -2.59 5.67
C VAL A 199 4.74 -2.00 6.58
N ILE A 200 4.62 -2.16 7.90
CA ILE A 200 5.67 -1.77 8.85
C ILE A 200 6.99 -2.48 8.57
N LYS A 201 6.97 -3.79 8.28
CA LYS A 201 8.17 -4.56 7.94
C LYS A 201 8.87 -4.01 6.70
N ARG A 202 8.10 -3.66 5.65
CA ARG A 202 8.65 -3.03 4.44
C ARG A 202 9.25 -1.67 4.73
N LEU A 203 8.51 -0.80 5.45
CA LEU A 203 9.00 0.51 5.84
C LEU A 203 10.28 0.44 6.63
N ARG A 204 10.36 -0.44 7.64
CA ARG A 204 11.60 -0.65 8.41
C ARG A 204 12.79 -0.99 7.51
N LYS A 205 12.57 -1.88 6.53
CA LYS A 205 13.62 -2.25 5.58
C LYS A 205 14.06 -1.06 4.72
N LYS A 206 13.12 -0.26 4.23
CA LYS A 206 13.42 0.94 3.42
C LYS A 206 14.13 2.02 4.25
N LEU A 207 13.66 2.28 5.47
CA LEU A 207 14.28 3.24 6.39
C LEU A 207 15.71 2.83 6.75
N ALA A 208 15.93 1.55 7.07
CA ALA A 208 17.27 1.03 7.37
C ALA A 208 18.21 1.13 6.16
N ALA A 209 17.75 0.80 4.95
CA ALA A 209 18.53 0.91 3.72
C ALA A 209 18.88 2.37 3.37
N ALA A 210 18.05 3.33 3.78
CA ALA A 210 18.28 4.77 3.60
C ALA A 210 19.06 5.40 4.77
N GLU A 211 19.50 4.63 5.74
CA GLU A 211 20.21 5.10 6.95
C GLU A 211 19.40 6.13 7.74
N ALA A 212 18.09 5.88 7.87
CA ALA A 212 17.24 6.75 8.67
C ALA A 212 17.60 6.63 10.16
N THR A 213 17.71 7.79 10.83
CA THR A 213 17.89 7.84 12.30
C THR A 213 16.61 7.58 13.07
N VAL A 214 15.51 7.40 12.37
CA VAL A 214 14.18 7.12 12.93
C VAL A 214 13.91 5.62 12.88
N LYS A 215 13.28 5.10 13.92
CA LYS A 215 12.89 3.68 14.02
C LYS A 215 11.41 3.56 14.32
N ILE A 216 10.77 2.58 13.69
CA ILE A 216 9.41 2.17 14.06
C ILE A 216 9.55 1.01 15.06
N GLN A 217 9.30 1.28 16.33
CA GLN A 217 9.36 0.29 17.41
C GLN A 217 8.05 -0.49 17.52
N SER A 218 8.14 -1.79 17.84
CA SER A 218 6.96 -2.57 18.23
C SER A 218 6.67 -2.35 19.71
N VAL A 219 5.43 -2.00 20.02
CA VAL A 219 4.91 -1.99 21.40
C VAL A 219 4.17 -3.30 21.60
N TRP A 220 4.75 -4.19 22.40
CA TRP A 220 4.28 -5.56 22.53
C TRP A 220 2.82 -5.64 22.94
N GLY A 221 2.04 -6.48 22.24
CA GLY A 221 0.61 -6.66 22.49
C GLY A 221 -0.27 -5.46 22.12
N TYR A 222 0.30 -4.34 21.62
CA TYR A 222 -0.47 -3.12 21.32
C TYR A 222 -0.33 -2.67 19.85
N GLY A 223 0.86 -2.29 19.41
CA GLY A 223 1.04 -1.74 18.06
C GLY A 223 2.45 -1.23 17.82
N PHE A 224 2.56 0.02 17.37
CA PHE A 224 3.83 0.60 16.92
C PHE A 224 4.00 2.03 17.43
N ARG A 225 5.26 2.46 17.51
CA ARG A 225 5.64 3.82 17.86
C ARG A 225 6.81 4.27 16.99
N LEU A 226 6.78 5.51 16.54
CA LEU A 226 7.90 6.12 15.85
C LEU A 226 8.78 6.83 16.88
N GLU A 227 10.06 6.54 16.86
CA GLU A 227 11.03 7.16 17.79
C GLU A 227 12.36 7.41 17.09
N LEU A 228 13.18 8.27 17.67
CA LEU A 228 14.57 8.43 17.27
C LEU A 228 15.35 7.17 17.65
N GLY A 229 16.10 6.63 16.71
CA GLY A 229 17.07 5.59 17.04
C GLY A 229 18.15 6.14 17.94
N ASP A 230 18.63 5.34 18.88
CA ASP A 230 19.79 5.72 19.69
C ASP A 230 20.97 6.06 18.75
N THR A 231 21.39 7.30 18.76
CA THR A 231 22.71 7.67 18.27
C THR A 231 23.68 7.09 19.29
N HIS A 232 24.20 5.89 19.02
CA HIS A 232 25.36 5.42 19.73
C HIS A 232 26.54 6.32 19.34
N GLU A 233 26.64 7.51 19.92
CA GLU A 233 27.94 8.06 20.21
C GLU A 233 28.57 7.17 21.28
N GLU A 234 29.50 6.33 20.84
CA GLU A 234 30.41 5.64 21.73
C GLU A 234 31.14 6.69 22.58
N TYR A 235 30.68 6.89 23.80
CA TYR A 235 31.58 7.37 24.83
C TYR A 235 32.58 6.24 25.14
N LYS A 236 33.64 6.12 24.33
CA LYS A 236 34.87 5.51 24.78
C LYS A 236 35.48 6.46 25.80
N LYS A 237 35.33 6.10 27.04
CA LYS A 237 36.28 6.47 28.09
C LYS A 237 37.30 5.36 28.25
#